data_77a619f598362fde22ff81a5b9df6434
#
_entry.id   77a619f598362fde22ff81a5b9df6434
#
_cell.length_a   1.000
_cell.length_b   1.000
_cell.length_c   1.000
_cell.angle_alpha   90.00
_cell.angle_beta   90.00
_cell.angle_gamma   90.00
#
_symmetry.space_group_name_H-M   'P 1'
#
loop_
_entity.id
_entity.type
_entity.pdbx_description
1 polymer ?
#
loop_
_entity_poly.entity_id
_entity_poly.type
_entity_poly.pdbx_seq_one_letter_code
_entity_poly.pdbx_strand_id
1 'polypeptide(L)'
;MLHPAVPVLTERDVIMRLVRQVAELLAAVLRLRREGRRDEALRQIDGITGRLTGMDAGALCLFGEAPLAGLPRELKLPLACVLRQRARLLRDARRELEARQAFGAARLLVRSARPG
;
A
#
# COMPACT_ATOMS: atom_id res chain seq x y z
N MET A 1 -5.01 41.99 -8.53
CA MET A 1 -5.66 41.19 -9.57
C MET A 1 -5.94 39.80 -9.04
N LEU A 2 -7.20 39.47 -9.07
CA LEU A 2 -7.61 38.16 -8.53
C LEU A 2 -7.39 37.09 -9.56
N HIS A 3 -6.59 36.13 -9.22
CA HIS A 3 -6.52 34.92 -10.01
C HIS A 3 -7.81 34.14 -9.84
N PRO A 4 -8.32 33.51 -10.93
CA PRO A 4 -9.38 32.55 -10.75
C PRO A 4 -8.93 31.54 -9.69
N ALA A 5 -9.80 31.29 -8.75
CA ALA A 5 -9.50 30.35 -7.68
C ALA A 5 -9.16 28.99 -8.28
N VAL A 6 -7.86 28.75 -8.45
CA VAL A 6 -7.37 27.38 -8.65
C VAL A 6 -7.46 26.76 -7.26
N PRO A 7 -8.25 25.70 -7.09
CA PRO A 7 -8.29 25.04 -5.79
C PRO A 7 -6.90 24.58 -5.44
N VAL A 8 -6.33 25.17 -4.41
CA VAL A 8 -5.08 24.70 -3.83
C VAL A 8 -5.42 23.44 -3.06
N LEU A 9 -4.89 22.32 -3.54
CA LEU A 9 -5.05 21.07 -2.81
C LEU A 9 -4.32 21.17 -1.48
N THR A 10 -5.05 21.01 -0.40
CA THR A 10 -4.45 20.90 0.92
C THR A 10 -3.74 19.55 1.04
N GLU A 11 -2.81 19.46 2.00
CA GLU A 11 -2.15 18.21 2.33
C GLU A 11 -3.18 17.10 2.62
N ARG A 12 -4.24 17.45 3.35
CA ARG A 12 -5.33 16.52 3.63
C ARG A 12 -6.02 16.03 2.36
N ASP A 13 -6.26 16.91 1.40
CA ASP A 13 -6.90 16.53 0.12
C ASP A 13 -6.04 15.54 -0.65
N VAL A 14 -4.73 15.75 -0.67
CA VAL A 14 -3.78 14.85 -1.30
C VAL A 14 -3.79 13.48 -0.60
N ILE A 15 -3.73 13.47 0.73
CA ILE A 15 -3.76 12.23 1.52
C ILE A 15 -5.06 11.46 1.26
N MET A 16 -6.20 12.14 1.28
CA MET A 16 -7.49 11.48 1.06
C MET A 16 -7.63 10.93 -0.35
N ARG A 17 -7.01 11.58 -1.34
CA ARG A 17 -6.95 11.05 -2.70
C ARG A 17 -6.13 9.75 -2.73
N LEU A 18 -4.99 9.74 -2.04
CA LEU A 18 -4.14 8.55 -1.95
C LEU A 18 -4.86 7.40 -1.22
N VAL A 19 -5.58 7.70 -0.14
CA VAL A 19 -6.40 6.71 0.58
C VAL A 19 -7.40 6.07 -0.37
N ARG A 20 -8.07 6.89 -1.19
CA ARG A 20 -9.05 6.41 -2.16
C ARG A 20 -8.40 5.53 -3.21
N GLN A 21 -7.23 5.93 -3.71
CA GLN A 21 -6.47 5.13 -4.68
C GLN A 21 -6.06 3.79 -4.10
N VAL A 22 -5.63 3.75 -2.85
CA VAL A 22 -5.26 2.50 -2.17
C VAL A 22 -6.50 1.60 -2.00
N ALA A 23 -7.65 2.18 -1.64
CA ALA A 23 -8.90 1.42 -1.50
C ALA A 23 -9.35 0.81 -2.84
N GLU A 24 -9.25 1.58 -3.93
CA GLU A 24 -9.56 1.10 -5.27
C GLU A 24 -8.61 -0.02 -5.70
N LEU A 25 -7.32 0.14 -5.38
CA LEU A 25 -6.34 -0.90 -5.64
C LEU A 25 -6.67 -2.18 -4.87
N LEU A 26 -7.03 -2.07 -3.61
CA LEU A 26 -7.37 -3.24 -2.79
C LEU A 26 -8.54 -4.00 -3.41
N ALA A 27 -9.58 -3.30 -3.87
CA ALA A 27 -10.71 -3.91 -4.54
C ALA A 27 -10.27 -4.64 -5.83
N ALA A 28 -9.40 -4.00 -6.62
CA ALA A 28 -8.87 -4.59 -7.84
C ALA A 28 -8.03 -5.84 -7.56
N VAL A 29 -7.18 -5.78 -6.54
CA VAL A 29 -6.33 -6.91 -6.14
C VAL A 29 -7.19 -8.10 -5.69
N LEU A 30 -8.22 -7.86 -4.89
CA LEU A 30 -9.14 -8.92 -4.46
C LEU A 30 -9.85 -9.56 -5.64
N ARG A 31 -10.28 -8.78 -6.62
CA ARG A 31 -10.90 -9.28 -7.85
C ARG A 31 -9.92 -10.12 -8.66
N LEU A 32 -8.71 -9.62 -8.89
CA LEU A 32 -7.67 -10.32 -9.65
C LEU A 32 -7.28 -11.64 -8.98
N ARG A 33 -7.22 -11.64 -7.66
CA ARG A 33 -6.93 -12.87 -6.90
C ARG A 33 -8.01 -13.92 -7.10
N ARG A 34 -9.29 -13.51 -7.07
CA ARG A 34 -10.41 -14.42 -7.34
C ARG A 34 -10.39 -14.96 -8.77
N GLU A 35 -9.90 -14.18 -9.72
CA GLU A 35 -9.76 -14.58 -11.12
C GLU A 35 -8.51 -15.41 -11.39
N GLY A 36 -7.67 -15.65 -10.39
CA GLY A 36 -6.41 -16.37 -10.56
C GLY A 36 -5.32 -15.56 -11.25
N ARG A 37 -5.48 -14.25 -11.36
CA ARG A 37 -4.54 -13.34 -12.06
C ARG A 37 -3.52 -12.78 -11.06
N ARG A 38 -2.74 -13.68 -10.49
CA ARG A 38 -1.80 -13.38 -9.41
C ARG A 38 -0.73 -12.38 -9.81
N ASP A 39 -0.08 -12.61 -10.94
CA ASP A 39 1.05 -11.78 -11.37
C ASP A 39 0.61 -10.33 -11.64
N GLU A 40 -0.56 -10.15 -12.21
CA GLU A 40 -1.11 -8.82 -12.42
C GLU A 40 -1.44 -8.12 -11.11
N ALA A 41 -1.99 -8.86 -10.14
CA ALA A 41 -2.25 -8.31 -8.80
C ALA A 41 -0.96 -7.84 -8.14
N LEU A 42 0.11 -8.64 -8.20
CA LEU A 42 1.42 -8.27 -7.65
C LEU A 42 2.00 -7.04 -8.34
N ARG A 43 1.87 -6.94 -9.66
CA ARG A 43 2.33 -5.74 -10.39
C ARG A 43 1.57 -4.48 -9.98
N GLN A 44 0.28 -4.57 -9.77
CA GLN A 44 -0.51 -3.42 -9.32
C GLN A 44 -0.12 -2.98 -7.92
N ILE A 45 0.20 -3.93 -7.03
CA ILE A 45 0.70 -3.61 -5.69
C ILE A 45 2.05 -2.89 -5.79
N ASP A 46 2.97 -3.38 -6.61
CA ASP A 46 4.25 -2.71 -6.84
C ASP A 46 4.07 -1.29 -7.36
N GLY A 47 3.09 -1.08 -8.24
CA GLY A 47 2.79 0.25 -8.78
C GLY A 47 2.38 1.24 -7.70
N ILE A 48 1.50 0.85 -6.78
CA ILE A 48 1.06 1.76 -5.73
C ILE A 48 2.15 2.01 -4.68
N THR A 49 2.89 0.97 -4.29
CA THR A 49 3.99 1.15 -3.34
C THR A 49 5.07 2.06 -3.91
N GLY A 50 5.37 1.93 -5.20
CA GLY A 50 6.30 2.82 -5.89
C GLY A 50 5.85 4.28 -5.86
N ARG A 51 4.58 4.53 -6.12
CA ARG A 51 4.02 5.90 -6.08
C ARG A 51 4.00 6.48 -4.67
N LEU A 52 3.72 5.66 -3.65
CA LEU A 52 3.64 6.13 -2.27
C LEU A 52 5.01 6.31 -1.62
N THR A 53 5.98 5.47 -1.93
CA THR A 53 7.24 5.39 -1.19
C THR A 53 8.48 5.49 -2.06
N GLY A 54 8.35 5.40 -3.38
CA GLY A 54 9.49 5.28 -4.30
C GLY A 54 10.11 3.90 -4.33
N MET A 55 9.56 2.92 -3.62
CA MET A 55 10.07 1.55 -3.53
C MET A 55 9.04 0.57 -4.04
N ASP A 56 9.49 -0.49 -4.74
CA ASP A 56 8.59 -1.59 -5.04
C ASP A 56 8.21 -2.34 -3.75
N ALA A 57 7.19 -3.16 -3.83
CA ALA A 57 6.67 -3.84 -2.64
C ALA A 57 7.69 -4.79 -2.01
N GLY A 58 8.50 -5.46 -2.82
CA GLY A 58 9.54 -6.36 -2.32
C GLY A 58 10.58 -5.63 -1.50
N ALA A 59 11.14 -4.55 -2.06
CA ALA A 59 12.12 -3.71 -1.36
C ALA A 59 11.51 -3.07 -0.11
N LEU A 60 10.28 -2.61 -0.20
CA LEU A 60 9.57 -2.00 0.92
C LEU A 60 9.39 -2.97 2.09
N CYS A 61 9.07 -4.23 1.82
CA CYS A 61 8.93 -5.25 2.86
C CYS A 61 10.24 -5.64 3.52
N LEU A 62 11.37 -5.50 2.80
CA LEU A 62 12.70 -5.81 3.34
C LEU A 62 13.34 -4.63 4.08
N PHE A 63 13.27 -3.43 3.50
CA PHE A 63 14.05 -2.29 3.94
C PHE A 63 13.20 -1.08 4.30
N GLY A 64 11.88 -1.23 4.27
CA GLY A 64 10.96 -0.11 4.30
C GLY A 64 10.50 0.33 5.67
N GLU A 65 11.16 -0.07 6.77
CA GLU A 65 10.69 0.28 8.11
C GLU A 65 10.51 1.78 8.28
N ALA A 66 11.52 2.58 7.93
CA ALA A 66 11.43 4.03 8.04
C ALA A 66 10.40 4.65 7.07
N PRO A 67 10.39 4.32 5.77
CA PRO A 67 9.34 4.80 4.87
C PRO A 67 7.92 4.42 5.32
N LEU A 68 7.71 3.19 5.80
CA LEU A 68 6.40 2.76 6.28
C LEU A 68 5.96 3.52 7.53
N ALA A 69 6.87 3.67 8.49
CA ALA A 69 6.59 4.41 9.72
C ALA A 69 6.30 5.90 9.44
N GLY A 70 6.94 6.45 8.41
CA GLY A 70 6.78 7.85 8.03
C GLY A 70 5.56 8.17 7.18
N LEU A 71 4.78 7.16 6.76
CA LEU A 71 3.57 7.40 5.98
C LEU A 71 2.50 8.15 6.80
N PRO A 72 1.65 8.97 6.14
CA PRO A 72 0.49 9.53 6.80
C PRO A 72 -0.33 8.45 7.48
N ARG A 73 -0.83 8.77 8.67
CA ARG A 73 -1.60 7.82 9.49
C ARG A 73 -2.77 7.21 8.74
N GLU A 74 -3.45 8.02 7.93
CA GLU A 74 -4.63 7.63 7.17
C GLU A 74 -4.33 6.56 6.11
N LEU A 75 -3.07 6.47 5.68
CA LEU A 75 -2.63 5.48 4.68
C LEU A 75 -2.16 4.17 5.29
N LYS A 76 -1.81 4.16 6.58
CA LYS A 76 -1.16 2.99 7.18
C LYS A 76 -2.03 1.74 7.18
N LEU A 77 -3.26 1.84 7.64
CA LEU A 77 -4.16 0.68 7.68
C LEU A 77 -4.59 0.21 6.29
N PRO A 78 -4.98 1.09 5.36
CA PRO A 78 -5.26 0.66 3.99
C PRO A 78 -4.07 -0.03 3.33
N LEU A 79 -2.87 0.51 3.49
CA LEU A 79 -1.68 -0.11 2.91
C LEU A 79 -1.35 -1.43 3.59
N ALA A 80 -1.58 -1.55 4.90
CA ALA A 80 -1.43 -2.83 5.61
C ALA A 80 -2.33 -3.90 4.99
N CYS A 81 -3.56 -3.56 4.63
CA CYS A 81 -4.47 -4.48 3.95
C CYS A 81 -3.92 -4.93 2.59
N VAL A 82 -3.34 -3.99 1.83
CA VAL A 82 -2.73 -4.30 0.52
C VAL A 82 -1.54 -5.23 0.70
N LEU A 83 -0.64 -4.95 1.65
CA LEU A 83 0.53 -5.79 1.89
C LEU A 83 0.13 -7.17 2.43
N ARG A 84 -0.95 -7.27 3.18
CA ARG A 84 -1.49 -8.57 3.60
C ARG A 84 -1.98 -9.37 2.39
N GLN A 85 -2.62 -8.74 1.43
CA GLN A 85 -3.01 -9.41 0.18
C GLN A 85 -1.78 -9.86 -0.61
N ARG A 86 -0.73 -9.02 -0.65
CA ARG A 86 0.54 -9.41 -1.26
C ARG A 86 1.08 -10.68 -0.61
N ALA A 87 1.08 -10.72 0.71
CA ALA A 87 1.55 -11.90 1.46
C ALA A 87 0.77 -13.17 1.10
N ARG A 88 -0.55 -13.06 1.00
CA ARG A 88 -1.39 -14.19 0.61
C ARG A 88 -1.12 -14.67 -0.82
N LEU A 89 -0.95 -13.72 -1.74
CA LEU A 89 -0.60 -14.03 -3.14
C LEU A 89 0.74 -14.77 -3.22
N LEU A 90 1.73 -14.28 -2.47
CA LEU A 90 3.06 -14.90 -2.43
C LEU A 90 3.03 -16.28 -1.78
N ARG A 91 2.26 -16.45 -0.71
CA ARG A 91 2.07 -17.75 -0.07
C ARG A 91 1.40 -18.75 -1.03
N ASP A 92 0.40 -18.33 -1.77
CA ASP A 92 -0.26 -19.14 -2.77
C ASP A 92 0.72 -19.55 -3.89
N ALA A 93 1.72 -18.72 -4.15
CA ALA A 93 2.81 -19.02 -5.09
C ALA A 93 3.94 -19.82 -4.47
N ARG A 94 3.82 -20.24 -3.22
CA ARG A 94 4.84 -20.97 -2.44
C ARG A 94 6.13 -20.17 -2.23
N ARG A 95 6.03 -18.85 -2.25
CA ARG A 95 7.14 -17.93 -1.96
C ARG A 95 7.07 -17.54 -0.47
N GLU A 96 7.38 -18.50 0.38
CA GLU A 96 7.14 -18.41 1.83
C GLU A 96 7.92 -17.30 2.52
N LEU A 97 9.20 -17.12 2.17
CA LEU A 97 10.02 -16.08 2.78
C LEU A 97 9.46 -14.71 2.47
N GLU A 98 9.17 -14.45 1.20
CA GLU A 98 8.62 -13.16 0.78
C GLU A 98 7.24 -12.93 1.39
N ALA A 99 6.42 -13.97 1.52
CA ALA A 99 5.12 -13.87 2.19
C ALA A 99 5.28 -13.44 3.65
N ARG A 100 6.22 -14.03 4.38
CA ARG A 100 6.50 -13.64 5.78
C ARG A 100 6.98 -12.21 5.89
N GLN A 101 7.80 -11.76 4.95
CA GLN A 101 8.26 -10.37 4.91
C GLN A 101 7.08 -9.40 4.70
N ALA A 102 6.16 -9.75 3.81
CA ALA A 102 4.98 -8.92 3.57
C ALA A 102 4.04 -8.89 4.78
N PHE A 103 3.81 -10.02 5.44
CA PHE A 103 3.04 -10.03 6.70
C PHE A 103 3.72 -9.21 7.79
N GLY A 104 5.06 -9.26 7.89
CA GLY A 104 5.83 -8.46 8.83
C GLY A 104 5.65 -6.97 8.60
N ALA A 105 5.72 -6.54 7.35
CA ALA A 105 5.50 -5.14 6.97
C ALA A 105 4.07 -4.68 7.28
N ALA A 106 3.08 -5.52 7.00
CA ALA A 106 1.68 -5.22 7.34
C ALA A 106 1.50 -5.05 8.86
N ARG A 107 2.10 -5.92 9.66
CA ARG A 107 2.05 -5.80 11.13
C ARG A 107 2.72 -4.52 11.62
N LEU A 108 3.85 -4.15 11.03
CA LEU A 108 4.54 -2.90 11.36
C LEU A 108 3.61 -1.71 11.14
N LEU A 109 2.92 -1.66 10.00
CA LEU A 109 1.98 -0.59 9.70
C LEU A 109 0.84 -0.53 10.71
N VAL A 110 0.27 -1.67 11.07
CA VAL A 110 -0.82 -1.72 12.05
C VAL A 110 -0.34 -1.19 13.40
N ARG A 111 0.82 -1.61 13.87
CA ARG A 111 1.39 -1.11 15.14
C ARG A 111 1.68 0.38 15.06
N SER A 112 2.26 0.83 13.96
CA SER A 112 2.62 2.25 13.75
C SER A 112 1.38 3.15 13.64
N ALA A 113 0.22 2.60 13.27
CA ALA A 113 -1.02 3.35 13.16
C ALA A 113 -1.72 3.55 14.50
N ARG A 114 -1.35 2.81 15.55
CA ARG A 114 -1.99 2.93 16.87
C ARG A 114 -1.62 4.25 17.52
N PRO A 115 -2.58 4.95 18.13
CA PRO A 115 -2.30 6.16 18.89
C PRO A 115 -1.52 5.84 20.16
N GLY A 116 -0.61 6.68 20.52
CA GLY A 116 0.15 6.63 21.75
C GLY A 116 1.47 6.02 21.65
#